data_5fcba091fba64f1dfff6ea7baf7ad56e
#
_entry.id   5fcba091fba64f1dfff6ea7baf7ad56e
#
_cell.length_a   1.000
_cell.length_b   1.000
_cell.length_c   1.000
_cell.angle_alpha   90.00
_cell.angle_beta   90.00
_cell.angle_gamma   90.00
#
_symmetry.space_group_name_H-M   'P 1'
#
loop_
_entity.id
_entity.type
_entity.pdbx_description
1 polymer ?
#
loop_
_entity_poly.entity_id
_entity_poly.type
_entity_poly.pdbx_seq_one_letter_code
_entity_poly.pdbx_strand_id
1 'polypeptide(L)'
;GMQFGALSDHHNVLNHEEWQRQNNNFTPIISKEISTSNGHVLQLGVDDDVIYEIPNGKERTTENLRNEFIRICNEIRKKDGLPQVNHPFDASFSTRYNSEFWDMIEIFESMEIWNGATPFAAGTINAKAFKKWLSLLDEGKRLTATTGSDTHNIYGDDYFGMTEWLDWLMDIVMKHPEIYPEQMNEKVAYLTWLYKKVWPRLLSWVEQSNTPSTIHNYVYTNGKNQPQEILQAIREGHSFISNGPLITAEINGVSYGDTATLKDNTGKMSVHVFSKKPINHLWMYTGVDKKVEICTGSGSLEGGFAYDIVTDEFDFGGASWALFV
;
A
#
# COMPACT_ATOMS: atom_id res chain seq x y z
N GLY A 1 7.36 9.87 -15.66
CA GLY A 1 8.05 9.61 -14.42
C GLY A 1 7.19 9.97 -13.22
N MET A 2 7.57 9.56 -12.02
CA MET A 2 6.89 9.96 -10.79
C MET A 2 7.03 11.47 -10.57
N GLN A 3 5.97 12.11 -10.08
CA GLN A 3 5.93 13.55 -9.78
C GLN A 3 6.08 13.84 -8.29
N PHE A 4 5.77 12.87 -7.44
CA PHE A 4 5.95 12.94 -5.99
C PHE A 4 6.28 11.55 -5.43
N GLY A 5 6.74 11.50 -4.20
CA GLY A 5 6.97 10.25 -3.47
C GLY A 5 7.39 10.48 -2.04
N ALA A 6 7.30 9.44 -1.25
CA ALA A 6 7.74 9.37 0.13
C ALA A 6 8.86 8.33 0.26
N LEU A 7 9.94 8.71 0.92
CA LEU A 7 11.01 7.81 1.33
C LEU A 7 10.90 7.62 2.84
N SER A 8 10.54 6.40 3.25
CA SER A 8 10.05 6.12 4.60
C SER A 8 10.95 5.15 5.32
N ASP A 9 12.08 5.63 5.84
CA ASP A 9 12.94 4.83 6.69
C ASP A 9 12.26 4.50 8.02
N HIS A 10 12.64 3.39 8.61
CA HIS A 10 12.16 3.04 9.95
C HIS A 10 12.66 4.05 10.99
N HIS A 11 11.73 4.58 11.77
CA HIS A 11 11.94 5.40 12.97
C HIS A 11 12.71 6.71 12.79
N ASN A 12 13.03 7.16 11.57
CA ASN A 12 13.72 8.42 11.35
C ASN A 12 13.35 9.10 10.02
N VAL A 13 13.66 10.40 9.90
CA VAL A 13 13.46 11.22 8.72
C VAL A 13 14.77 11.81 8.19
N LEU A 14 15.90 11.23 8.56
CA LEU A 14 17.23 11.81 8.31
C LEU A 14 17.60 11.88 6.83
N ASN A 15 17.02 11.05 5.98
CA ASN A 15 17.27 11.01 4.55
C ASN A 15 16.52 12.10 3.77
N HIS A 16 15.59 12.82 4.41
CA HIS A 16 14.69 13.74 3.72
C HIS A 16 15.41 14.92 3.08
N GLU A 17 16.42 15.51 3.75
CA GLU A 17 17.20 16.62 3.20
C GLU A 17 17.93 16.22 1.92
N GLU A 18 18.54 15.03 1.90
CA GLU A 18 19.22 14.53 0.71
C GLU A 18 18.22 14.21 -0.41
N TRP A 19 17.07 13.65 -0.08
CA TRP A 19 15.97 13.39 -1.00
C TRP A 19 15.48 14.68 -1.67
N GLN A 20 15.33 15.76 -0.92
CA GLN A 20 14.97 17.08 -1.44
C GLN A 20 16.02 17.65 -2.40
N ARG A 21 17.32 17.47 -2.11
CA ARG A 21 18.41 18.01 -2.93
C ARG A 21 18.52 17.37 -4.30
N GLN A 22 18.12 16.10 -4.43
CA GLN A 22 18.30 15.30 -5.65
C GLN A 22 17.29 15.61 -6.76
N ASN A 23 16.19 16.30 -6.48
CA ASN A 23 15.05 16.32 -7.41
C ASN A 23 14.43 17.70 -7.63
N ASN A 24 14.80 18.38 -8.72
CA ASN A 24 14.25 19.69 -9.08
C ASN A 24 12.83 19.65 -9.67
N ASN A 25 12.34 18.48 -10.17
CA ASN A 25 11.02 18.30 -10.81
C ASN A 25 10.17 17.25 -10.11
N PHE A 26 10.41 17.01 -8.84
CA PHE A 26 9.79 16.00 -8.05
C PHE A 26 9.44 16.57 -6.67
N THR A 27 8.26 16.25 -6.16
CA THR A 27 7.83 16.69 -4.82
C THR A 27 8.12 15.59 -3.80
N PRO A 28 9.20 15.71 -3.01
CA PRO A 28 9.47 14.78 -1.93
C PRO A 28 8.51 15.03 -0.78
N ILE A 29 7.86 13.97 -0.30
CA ILE A 29 7.04 14.00 0.91
C ILE A 29 7.89 13.43 2.04
N ILE A 30 8.12 14.23 3.07
CA ILE A 30 8.79 13.75 4.28
C ILE A 30 7.97 12.64 4.94
N SER A 31 8.63 11.57 5.33
CA SER A 31 7.93 10.42 5.91
C SER A 31 8.85 9.54 6.73
N LYS A 32 8.26 8.74 7.59
CA LYS A 32 8.93 7.60 8.23
C LYS A 32 7.94 6.48 8.51
N GLU A 33 8.43 5.28 8.62
CA GLU A 33 7.65 4.15 9.09
C GLU A 33 7.90 3.90 10.58
N ILE A 34 6.87 4.03 11.39
CA ILE A 34 6.89 3.77 12.81
C ILE A 34 6.57 2.29 13.01
N SER A 35 7.58 1.48 13.26
CA SER A 35 7.42 0.05 13.54
C SER A 35 6.95 -0.14 14.98
N THR A 36 5.74 -0.62 15.12
CA THR A 36 5.18 -1.01 16.42
C THR A 36 5.09 -2.53 16.52
N SER A 37 4.88 -3.05 17.71
CA SER A 37 4.67 -4.49 17.89
C SER A 37 3.29 -4.99 17.42
N ASN A 38 2.43 -4.09 16.93
CA ASN A 38 1.06 -4.41 16.54
C ASN A 38 0.70 -3.91 15.14
N GLY A 39 1.70 -3.72 14.31
CA GLY A 39 1.58 -3.20 12.96
C GLY A 39 2.42 -1.94 12.75
N HIS A 40 2.59 -1.54 11.52
CA HIS A 40 3.36 -0.37 11.14
C HIS A 40 2.45 0.82 10.84
N VAL A 41 2.86 1.99 11.31
CA VAL A 41 2.21 3.27 11.04
C VAL A 41 3.12 4.11 10.16
N LEU A 42 2.65 4.49 8.98
CA LEU A 42 3.36 5.45 8.15
C LEU A 42 2.96 6.87 8.58
N GLN A 43 3.97 7.63 8.98
CA GLN A 43 3.87 9.06 9.22
C GLN A 43 4.20 9.78 7.92
N LEU A 44 3.25 10.46 7.32
CA LEU A 44 3.43 11.23 6.10
C LEU A 44 3.32 12.72 6.37
N GLY A 45 4.24 13.53 5.81
CA GLY A 45 4.19 14.99 5.82
C GLY A 45 4.64 15.67 7.11
N VAL A 46 5.28 14.95 8.02
CA VAL A 46 5.73 15.48 9.31
C VAL A 46 7.24 15.35 9.43
N ASP A 47 7.93 16.44 9.73
CA ASP A 47 9.37 16.52 9.88
C ASP A 47 9.87 16.28 11.30
N ASP A 48 8.97 16.29 12.27
CA ASP A 48 9.26 15.97 13.67
C ASP A 48 9.16 14.45 13.93
N ASP A 49 9.97 13.98 14.86
CA ASP A 49 9.91 12.60 15.31
C ASP A 49 8.71 12.34 16.23
N VAL A 50 7.66 11.75 15.68
CA VAL A 50 6.64 11.09 16.51
C VAL A 50 7.19 9.74 16.95
N ILE A 51 7.51 9.61 18.22
CA ILE A 51 8.19 8.43 18.78
C ILE A 51 7.15 7.42 19.25
N TYR A 52 7.39 6.14 18.94
CA TYR A 52 6.64 5.05 19.53
C TYR A 52 7.21 4.71 20.91
N GLU A 53 6.41 4.93 21.95
CA GLU A 53 6.76 4.60 23.32
C GLU A 53 6.24 3.20 23.66
N ILE A 54 7.12 2.21 23.63
CA ILE A 54 6.72 0.83 23.94
C ILE A 54 6.48 0.73 25.45
N PRO A 55 5.24 0.41 25.88
CA PRO A 55 4.98 0.15 27.29
C PRO A 55 5.87 -0.99 27.82
N ASN A 56 6.55 -0.76 28.93
CA ASN A 56 7.47 -1.73 29.51
C ASN A 56 6.70 -2.83 30.27
N GLY A 57 7.06 -4.09 30.06
CA GLY A 57 6.68 -5.22 30.91
C GLY A 57 5.19 -5.30 31.29
N LYS A 58 4.88 -5.01 32.55
CA LYS A 58 3.50 -5.03 33.08
C LYS A 58 2.57 -3.97 32.51
N GLU A 59 3.11 -2.91 31.90
CA GLU A 59 2.35 -1.83 31.28
C GLU A 59 1.93 -2.16 29.85
N ARG A 60 2.42 -3.27 29.30
CA ARG A 60 2.07 -3.73 27.94
C ARG A 60 0.72 -4.44 27.91
N THR A 61 -0.31 -3.70 28.25
CA THR A 61 -1.72 -4.13 28.16
C THR A 61 -2.28 -3.76 26.79
N THR A 62 -3.33 -4.45 26.34
CA THR A 62 -4.05 -4.11 25.12
C THR A 62 -4.52 -2.66 25.14
N GLU A 63 -5.01 -2.17 26.30
CA GLU A 63 -5.45 -0.80 26.47
C GLU A 63 -4.32 0.22 26.26
N ASN A 64 -3.16 0.01 26.86
CA ASN A 64 -2.01 0.90 26.70
C ASN A 64 -1.50 0.91 25.25
N LEU A 65 -1.50 -0.24 24.59
CA LEU A 65 -1.13 -0.33 23.17
C LEU A 65 -2.14 0.41 22.27
N ARG A 66 -3.44 0.32 22.55
CA ARG A 66 -4.47 1.09 21.84
C ARG A 66 -4.29 2.60 22.05
N ASN A 67 -4.08 3.02 23.30
CA ASN A 67 -3.84 4.41 23.63
C ASN A 67 -2.60 4.96 22.93
N GLU A 68 -1.55 4.16 22.77
CA GLU A 68 -0.35 4.55 22.06
C GLU A 68 -0.59 4.75 20.55
N PHE A 69 -1.35 3.88 19.89
CA PHE A 69 -1.76 4.10 18.51
C PHE A 69 -2.56 5.40 18.34
N ILE A 70 -3.51 5.64 19.26
CA ILE A 70 -4.31 6.87 19.24
C ILE A 70 -3.41 8.09 19.41
N ARG A 71 -2.43 8.03 20.33
CA ARG A 71 -1.48 9.12 20.58
C ARG A 71 -0.66 9.42 19.32
N ILE A 72 -0.05 8.39 18.73
CA ILE A 72 0.77 8.52 17.51
C ILE A 72 -0.03 9.17 16.39
N CYS A 73 -1.22 8.63 16.07
CA CYS A 73 -2.05 9.17 14.99
C CYS A 73 -2.48 10.61 15.25
N ASN A 74 -2.81 10.94 16.53
CA ASN A 74 -3.17 12.30 16.90
C ASN A 74 -1.98 13.27 16.83
N GLU A 75 -0.78 12.85 17.17
CA GLU A 75 0.42 13.67 17.03
C GLU A 75 0.75 13.95 15.57
N ILE A 76 0.64 12.95 14.70
CA ILE A 76 0.81 13.12 13.25
C ILE A 76 -0.19 14.16 12.72
N ARG A 77 -1.49 14.03 13.07
CA ARG A 77 -2.52 14.98 12.63
C ARG A 77 -2.32 16.39 13.15
N LYS A 78 -1.91 16.56 14.41
CA LYS A 78 -1.64 17.89 15.00
C LYS A 78 -0.57 18.66 14.25
N LYS A 79 0.25 17.97 13.47
CA LYS A 79 1.32 18.50 12.64
C LYS A 79 0.95 18.52 11.15
N ASP A 80 -0.35 18.46 10.85
CA ASP A 80 -0.92 18.40 9.49
C ASP A 80 -0.47 17.19 8.66
N GLY A 81 0.10 16.17 9.31
CA GLY A 81 0.49 14.92 8.68
C GLY A 81 -0.67 13.95 8.51
N LEU A 82 -0.44 12.91 7.73
CA LEU A 82 -1.39 11.86 7.42
C LEU A 82 -0.91 10.52 8.02
N PRO A 83 -1.62 9.98 9.03
CA PRO A 83 -1.32 8.64 9.55
C PRO A 83 -1.93 7.56 8.63
N GLN A 84 -1.09 6.61 8.20
CA GLN A 84 -1.49 5.48 7.38
C GLN A 84 -1.17 4.16 8.07
N VAL A 85 -2.04 3.18 7.94
CA VAL A 85 -1.72 1.80 8.31
C VAL A 85 -1.07 1.09 7.13
N ASN A 86 0.16 0.58 7.33
CA ASN A 86 0.93 -0.12 6.31
C ASN A 86 0.65 -1.63 6.35
N HIS A 87 0.74 -2.27 5.19
CA HIS A 87 0.68 -3.74 4.95
C HIS A 87 -0.04 -4.53 6.07
N PRO A 88 -1.32 -4.21 6.37
CA PRO A 88 -1.99 -4.67 7.60
C PRO A 88 -2.17 -6.19 7.70
N PHE A 89 -1.91 -6.93 6.63
CA PHE A 89 -1.98 -8.38 6.57
C PHE A 89 -0.63 -9.05 6.32
N ASP A 90 0.48 -8.35 6.58
CA ASP A 90 1.80 -8.94 6.45
C ASP A 90 1.88 -10.29 7.18
N ALA A 91 2.75 -11.17 6.68
CA ALA A 91 2.93 -12.51 7.24
C ALA A 91 3.56 -12.49 8.64
N SER A 92 4.38 -11.49 8.94
CA SER A 92 5.01 -11.34 10.25
C SER A 92 4.03 -10.84 11.30
N PHE A 93 4.11 -11.39 12.50
CA PHE A 93 3.32 -10.92 13.65
C PHE A 93 3.66 -9.50 14.09
N SER A 94 4.90 -9.06 13.88
CA SER A 94 5.38 -7.74 14.29
C SER A 94 4.99 -6.64 13.31
N THR A 95 4.79 -6.98 12.05
CA THR A 95 4.55 -6.00 10.97
C THR A 95 3.07 -5.89 10.58
N ARG A 96 2.26 -6.94 10.80
CA ARG A 96 0.84 -6.90 10.50
C ARG A 96 0.05 -6.13 11.55
N TYR A 97 -1.00 -5.46 11.11
CA TYR A 97 -1.94 -4.78 12.01
C TYR A 97 -2.70 -5.80 12.87
N ASN A 98 -2.71 -5.57 14.20
CA ASN A 98 -3.32 -6.51 15.13
C ASN A 98 -4.84 -6.59 14.93
N SER A 99 -5.34 -7.83 14.86
CA SER A 99 -6.77 -8.10 14.67
C SER A 99 -7.69 -7.51 15.75
N GLU A 100 -7.16 -7.29 16.96
CA GLU A 100 -7.89 -6.67 18.07
C GLU A 100 -8.10 -5.16 17.91
N PHE A 101 -7.43 -4.53 16.92
CA PHE A 101 -7.45 -3.08 16.73
C PHE A 101 -8.27 -2.64 15.51
N TRP A 102 -8.94 -3.56 14.81
CA TRP A 102 -9.74 -3.23 13.64
C TRP A 102 -10.94 -2.34 13.97
N ASP A 103 -11.45 -2.37 15.20
CA ASP A 103 -12.51 -1.50 15.67
C ASP A 103 -12.11 -0.02 15.76
N MET A 104 -10.82 0.25 15.89
CA MET A 104 -10.26 1.61 15.95
C MET A 104 -9.58 2.08 14.66
N ILE A 105 -9.79 1.38 13.55
CA ILE A 105 -9.10 1.67 12.27
C ILE A 105 -9.31 3.11 11.78
N GLU A 106 -10.38 3.78 12.18
CA GLU A 106 -10.68 5.18 11.84
C GLU A 106 -9.75 6.21 12.48
N ILE A 107 -8.84 5.78 13.35
CA ILE A 107 -7.73 6.65 13.78
C ILE A 107 -6.73 6.91 12.63
N PHE A 108 -6.72 6.08 11.60
CA PHE A 108 -5.96 6.28 10.38
C PHE A 108 -6.79 7.02 9.33
N GLU A 109 -6.14 7.64 8.37
CA GLU A 109 -6.78 8.35 7.26
C GLU A 109 -6.60 7.61 5.93
N SER A 110 -5.60 6.75 5.87
CA SER A 110 -5.37 5.88 4.71
C SER A 110 -4.90 4.49 5.13
N MET A 111 -5.05 3.55 4.21
CA MET A 111 -4.69 2.15 4.38
C MET A 111 -3.96 1.64 3.15
N GLU A 112 -2.80 1.06 3.34
CA GLU A 112 -2.10 0.38 2.27
C GLU A 112 -2.84 -0.92 1.93
N ILE A 113 -3.41 -0.97 0.73
CA ILE A 113 -4.13 -2.15 0.22
C ILE A 113 -3.30 -2.95 -0.77
N TRP A 114 -2.23 -2.36 -1.28
CA TRP A 114 -1.29 -3.03 -2.18
C TRP A 114 0.14 -2.68 -1.79
N ASN A 115 0.80 -3.63 -1.14
CA ASN A 115 2.23 -3.58 -0.87
C ASN A 115 2.97 -4.19 -2.06
N GLY A 116 3.94 -3.45 -2.62
CA GLY A 116 4.68 -3.84 -3.83
C GLY A 116 5.53 -5.08 -3.67
N ALA A 117 5.90 -5.43 -2.44
CA ALA A 117 6.65 -6.65 -2.12
C ALA A 117 5.87 -7.95 -2.41
N THR A 118 4.56 -7.86 -2.66
CA THR A 118 3.71 -9.03 -2.88
C THR A 118 2.82 -8.82 -4.09
N PRO A 119 2.63 -9.84 -4.96
CA PRO A 119 1.70 -9.73 -6.07
C PRO A 119 0.25 -9.61 -5.60
N PHE A 120 -0.58 -8.97 -6.43
CA PHE A 120 -2.01 -8.92 -6.18
C PHE A 120 -2.67 -10.18 -6.78
N ALA A 121 -2.82 -11.20 -5.96
CA ALA A 121 -3.40 -12.49 -6.34
C ALA A 121 -4.26 -13.05 -5.19
N ALA A 122 -5.17 -13.95 -5.53
CA ALA A 122 -6.04 -14.59 -4.54
C ALA A 122 -5.20 -15.27 -3.42
N GLY A 123 -5.58 -15.02 -2.18
CA GLY A 123 -4.92 -15.56 -0.99
C GLY A 123 -3.70 -14.76 -0.49
N THR A 124 -3.21 -13.79 -1.25
CA THR A 124 -2.10 -12.93 -0.83
C THR A 124 -2.51 -11.91 0.23
N ILE A 125 -1.52 -11.26 0.84
CA ILE A 125 -1.73 -10.17 1.80
C ILE A 125 -2.49 -9.00 1.16
N ASN A 126 -2.18 -8.66 -0.10
CA ASN A 126 -2.83 -7.59 -0.85
C ASN A 126 -4.32 -7.89 -1.10
N ALA A 127 -4.65 -9.12 -1.51
CA ALA A 127 -6.04 -9.52 -1.70
C ALA A 127 -6.85 -9.48 -0.38
N LYS A 128 -6.20 -9.82 0.75
CA LYS A 128 -6.82 -9.71 2.08
C LYS A 128 -7.02 -8.25 2.49
N ALA A 129 -6.02 -7.40 2.25
CA ALA A 129 -6.10 -5.97 2.54
C ALA A 129 -7.20 -5.30 1.72
N PHE A 130 -7.27 -5.58 0.42
CA PHE A 130 -8.32 -5.09 -0.46
C PHE A 130 -9.72 -5.52 0.02
N LYS A 131 -9.91 -6.82 0.30
CA LYS A 131 -11.20 -7.32 0.80
C LYS A 131 -11.59 -6.67 2.14
N LYS A 132 -10.63 -6.48 3.05
CA LYS A 132 -10.90 -5.81 4.32
C LYS A 132 -11.27 -4.35 4.11
N TRP A 133 -10.58 -3.66 3.22
CA TRP A 133 -10.88 -2.27 2.90
C TRP A 133 -12.31 -2.12 2.33
N LEU A 134 -12.73 -2.99 1.40
CA LEU A 134 -14.13 -3.02 0.92
C LEU A 134 -15.14 -3.24 2.06
N SER A 135 -14.83 -4.15 3.01
CA SER A 135 -15.66 -4.37 4.19
C SER A 135 -15.78 -3.12 5.07
N LEU A 136 -14.70 -2.34 5.21
CA LEU A 136 -14.72 -1.08 5.94
C LEU A 136 -15.59 -0.03 5.25
N LEU A 137 -15.58 0.02 3.91
CA LEU A 137 -16.50 0.87 3.15
C LEU A 137 -17.96 0.47 3.36
N ASP A 138 -18.27 -0.84 3.39
CA ASP A 138 -19.61 -1.34 3.72
C ASP A 138 -20.06 -0.96 5.14
N GLU A 139 -19.11 -0.86 6.08
CA GLU A 139 -19.33 -0.36 7.44
C GLU A 139 -19.48 1.18 7.51
N GLY A 140 -19.37 1.87 6.37
CA GLY A 140 -19.42 3.35 6.31
C GLY A 140 -18.13 4.06 6.70
N LYS A 141 -17.04 3.31 6.90
CA LYS A 141 -15.74 3.87 7.27
C LYS A 141 -15.00 4.35 6.02
N ARG A 142 -14.49 5.57 6.08
CA ARG A 142 -13.77 6.18 4.95
C ARG A 142 -12.28 6.23 5.23
N LEU A 143 -11.54 5.29 4.65
CA LEU A 143 -10.08 5.32 4.57
C LEU A 143 -9.69 5.33 3.09
N THR A 144 -8.76 6.19 2.73
CA THR A 144 -8.23 6.19 1.37
C THR A 144 -7.33 4.99 1.14
N ALA A 145 -7.56 4.26 0.07
CA ALA A 145 -6.68 3.19 -0.37
C ALA A 145 -5.37 3.76 -0.91
N THR A 146 -4.25 3.18 -0.49
CA THR A 146 -2.91 3.57 -0.93
C THR A 146 -2.07 2.36 -1.28
N THR A 147 -0.90 2.62 -1.86
CA THR A 147 0.13 1.63 -2.19
C THR A 147 1.51 2.17 -1.89
N GLY A 148 2.43 1.28 -1.57
CA GLY A 148 3.86 1.53 -1.48
C GLY A 148 4.65 0.36 -2.09
N SER A 149 5.91 0.60 -2.45
CA SER A 149 6.78 -0.47 -2.95
C SER A 149 7.31 -1.35 -1.83
N ASP A 150 7.47 -0.78 -0.64
CA ASP A 150 8.14 -1.41 0.51
C ASP A 150 9.54 -1.94 0.12
N THR A 151 10.22 -1.16 -0.73
CA THR A 151 11.51 -1.54 -1.28
C THR A 151 12.61 -1.26 -0.27
N HIS A 152 13.30 -2.30 0.17
CA HIS A 152 14.41 -2.20 1.10
C HIS A 152 15.77 -2.21 0.42
N ASN A 153 15.85 -2.58 -0.85
CA ASN A 153 17.07 -2.62 -1.63
C ASN A 153 16.81 -2.30 -3.10
N ILE A 154 17.52 -1.29 -3.63
CA ILE A 154 17.41 -0.87 -5.04
C ILE A 154 18.59 -1.40 -5.91
N TYR A 155 19.59 -2.04 -5.31
CA TYR A 155 20.84 -2.33 -5.98
C TYR A 155 21.16 -3.83 -6.10
N GLY A 156 20.28 -4.74 -5.67
CA GLY A 156 20.90 -5.97 -5.55
C GLY A 156 20.21 -7.28 -5.68
N ASP A 157 21.00 -8.18 -6.11
CA ASP A 157 20.72 -9.60 -6.22
C ASP A 157 20.65 -10.31 -4.84
N ASP A 158 20.93 -9.57 -3.75
CA ASP A 158 20.97 -10.10 -2.39
C ASP A 158 20.10 -9.29 -1.43
N TYR A 159 18.85 -9.70 -1.37
CA TYR A 159 17.88 -9.13 -0.43
C TYR A 159 18.34 -9.40 1.02
N PHE A 160 18.68 -8.35 1.78
CA PHE A 160 19.16 -8.38 3.16
C PHE A 160 20.55 -8.96 3.43
N GLY A 161 21.44 -9.10 2.47
CA GLY A 161 22.74 -9.75 2.69
C GLY A 161 22.61 -11.22 3.15
N MET A 162 21.47 -11.86 2.80
CA MET A 162 21.15 -13.19 3.28
C MET A 162 22.15 -14.25 2.73
N THR A 163 22.65 -14.02 1.51
CA THR A 163 23.64 -14.93 0.93
C THR A 163 24.95 -14.90 1.73
N GLU A 164 25.42 -13.70 2.07
CA GLU A 164 26.61 -13.52 2.90
C GLU A 164 26.42 -14.09 4.31
N TRP A 165 25.25 -13.85 4.89
CA TRP A 165 24.90 -14.41 6.20
C TRP A 165 24.84 -15.95 6.19
N LEU A 166 24.25 -16.54 5.16
CA LEU A 166 24.20 -18.00 5.01
C LEU A 166 25.59 -18.59 4.76
N ASP A 167 26.44 -17.95 3.96
CA ASP A 167 27.83 -18.35 3.73
C ASP A 167 28.64 -18.25 5.03
N TRP A 168 28.48 -17.18 5.79
CA TRP A 168 29.09 -17.02 7.13
C TRP A 168 28.60 -18.10 8.10
N LEU A 169 27.29 -18.38 8.14
CA LEU A 169 26.72 -19.41 8.98
C LEU A 169 27.24 -20.81 8.59
N MET A 170 27.32 -21.12 7.29
CA MET A 170 27.91 -22.35 6.79
C MET A 170 29.37 -22.49 7.21
N ASP A 171 30.15 -21.41 7.11
CA ASP A 171 31.56 -21.42 7.49
C ASP A 171 31.73 -21.73 9.02
N ILE A 172 30.89 -21.13 9.87
CA ILE A 172 30.89 -21.41 11.31
C ILE A 172 30.51 -22.87 11.58
N VAL A 173 29.41 -23.34 11.01
CA VAL A 173 28.91 -24.69 11.25
C VAL A 173 29.94 -25.74 10.76
N MET A 174 30.61 -25.51 9.66
CA MET A 174 31.63 -26.40 9.11
C MET A 174 32.95 -26.37 9.93
N LYS A 175 33.29 -25.23 10.50
CA LYS A 175 34.50 -25.09 11.33
C LYS A 175 34.34 -25.63 12.76
N HIS A 176 33.14 -25.78 13.23
CA HIS A 176 32.82 -26.20 14.61
C HIS A 176 31.87 -27.41 14.65
N PRO A 177 32.24 -28.55 14.01
CA PRO A 177 31.39 -29.73 13.97
C PRO A 177 31.15 -30.34 15.36
N GLU A 178 32.02 -30.02 16.35
CA GLU A 178 31.88 -30.44 17.74
C GLU A 178 30.72 -29.72 18.45
N ILE A 179 30.31 -28.57 17.96
CA ILE A 179 29.23 -27.76 18.56
C ILE A 179 27.91 -28.01 17.87
N TYR A 180 27.94 -28.25 16.54
CA TYR A 180 26.75 -28.35 15.71
C TYR A 180 26.50 -29.79 15.27
N PRO A 181 25.33 -30.37 15.54
CA PRO A 181 24.98 -31.71 15.07
C PRO A 181 25.03 -31.80 13.54
N GLU A 182 25.36 -32.97 13.00
CA GLU A 182 25.40 -33.25 11.58
C GLU A 182 24.11 -32.85 10.85
N GLN A 183 22.95 -33.04 11.47
CA GLN A 183 21.64 -32.61 11.00
C GLN A 183 21.51 -31.09 10.82
N MET A 184 22.30 -30.28 11.52
CA MET A 184 22.34 -28.83 11.33
C MET A 184 23.06 -28.46 10.03
N ASN A 185 24.15 -29.18 9.72
CA ASN A 185 24.88 -29.00 8.46
C ASN A 185 23.97 -29.23 7.25
N GLU A 186 23.15 -30.30 7.27
CA GLU A 186 22.21 -30.59 6.18
C GLU A 186 21.14 -29.50 6.04
N LYS A 187 20.60 -29.00 7.15
CA LYS A 187 19.61 -27.91 7.13
C LYS A 187 20.19 -26.60 6.60
N VAL A 188 21.38 -26.21 7.06
CA VAL A 188 22.04 -24.99 6.58
C VAL A 188 22.44 -25.13 5.11
N ALA A 189 22.96 -26.28 4.70
CA ALA A 189 23.26 -26.55 3.30
C ALA A 189 22.01 -26.51 2.41
N TYR A 190 20.89 -27.06 2.88
CA TYR A 190 19.61 -27.01 2.20
C TYR A 190 19.09 -25.57 2.06
N LEU A 191 19.11 -24.81 3.15
CA LEU A 191 18.70 -23.39 3.16
C LEU A 191 19.58 -22.55 2.23
N THR A 192 20.90 -22.77 2.24
CA THR A 192 21.83 -22.09 1.35
C THR A 192 21.55 -22.44 -0.12
N TRP A 193 21.30 -23.72 -0.42
CA TRP A 193 20.92 -24.14 -1.76
C TRP A 193 19.60 -23.52 -2.18
N LEU A 194 18.57 -23.56 -1.32
CA LEU A 194 17.27 -22.97 -1.55
C LEU A 194 17.41 -21.48 -1.87
N TYR A 195 18.17 -20.76 -1.03
CA TYR A 195 18.41 -19.34 -1.18
C TYR A 195 19.17 -19.02 -2.46
N LYS A 196 20.28 -19.74 -2.75
CA LYS A 196 21.11 -19.49 -3.94
C LYS A 196 20.49 -19.94 -5.27
N LYS A 197 19.61 -20.92 -5.27
CA LYS A 197 19.07 -21.53 -6.50
C LYS A 197 17.59 -21.24 -6.77
N VAL A 198 16.80 -21.20 -5.73
CA VAL A 198 15.33 -21.02 -5.84
C VAL A 198 14.97 -19.56 -5.63
N TRP A 199 15.53 -18.95 -4.61
CA TRP A 199 15.24 -17.58 -4.22
C TRP A 199 15.53 -16.54 -5.31
N PRO A 200 16.63 -16.56 -6.08
CA PRO A 200 16.83 -15.61 -7.16
C PRO A 200 15.75 -15.65 -8.24
N ARG A 201 15.15 -16.82 -8.48
CA ARG A 201 14.04 -16.96 -9.42
C ARG A 201 12.73 -16.43 -8.85
N LEU A 202 12.51 -16.56 -7.56
CA LEU A 202 11.40 -15.94 -6.86
C LEU A 202 11.62 -14.43 -6.70
N LEU A 203 12.86 -14.01 -6.37
CA LEU A 203 13.24 -12.61 -6.25
C LEU A 203 13.14 -11.84 -7.56
N SER A 204 13.57 -12.41 -8.68
CA SER A 204 13.43 -11.73 -9.98
C SER A 204 11.97 -11.42 -10.30
N TRP A 205 11.06 -12.21 -9.79
CA TRP A 205 9.63 -11.96 -9.89
C TRP A 205 9.14 -10.93 -8.84
N VAL A 206 9.65 -11.01 -7.61
CA VAL A 206 9.39 -10.04 -6.53
C VAL A 206 10.03 -8.69 -6.84
N GLU A 207 11.27 -8.65 -7.35
CA GLU A 207 11.95 -7.43 -7.77
C GLU A 207 11.24 -6.70 -8.91
N GLN A 208 10.65 -7.42 -9.86
CA GLN A 208 9.80 -6.82 -10.89
C GLN A 208 8.54 -6.17 -10.29
N SER A 209 8.08 -6.64 -9.14
CA SER A 209 6.93 -6.07 -8.42
C SER A 209 7.31 -4.98 -7.40
N ASN A 210 8.56 -4.98 -6.89
CA ASN A 210 9.04 -4.07 -5.85
C ASN A 210 9.76 -2.83 -6.37
N THR A 211 9.96 -2.69 -7.67
CA THR A 211 10.57 -1.47 -8.18
C THR A 211 9.61 -0.29 -7.93
N PRO A 212 10.11 0.88 -7.52
CA PRO A 212 9.30 2.08 -7.34
C PRO A 212 8.47 2.49 -8.55
N SER A 213 8.66 1.82 -9.68
CA SER A 213 7.99 2.10 -10.96
C SER A 213 6.87 1.13 -11.34
N THR A 214 6.49 0.18 -10.48
CA THR A 214 5.50 -0.86 -10.85
C THR A 214 4.08 -0.57 -10.41
N ILE A 215 3.91 0.13 -9.29
CA ILE A 215 2.59 0.51 -8.79
C ILE A 215 2.65 1.91 -8.19
N HIS A 216 1.63 2.72 -8.43
CA HIS A 216 1.62 4.12 -8.07
C HIS A 216 0.29 4.56 -7.49
N ASN A 217 0.36 5.53 -6.58
CA ASN A 217 -0.76 6.38 -6.22
C ASN A 217 -0.87 7.51 -7.26
N TYR A 218 -2.02 7.66 -7.85
CA TYR A 218 -2.39 8.79 -8.68
C TYR A 218 -3.29 9.72 -7.86
N VAL A 219 -2.86 10.96 -7.72
CA VAL A 219 -3.54 11.94 -6.85
C VAL A 219 -3.97 13.14 -7.66
N TYR A 220 -5.23 13.53 -7.53
CA TYR A 220 -5.79 14.68 -8.20
C TYR A 220 -5.65 15.93 -7.34
N THR A 221 -4.77 16.85 -7.75
CA THR A 221 -4.38 18.04 -6.97
C THR A 221 -4.77 19.35 -7.62
N ASN A 222 -5.52 19.37 -8.72
CA ASN A 222 -5.83 20.58 -9.51
C ASN A 222 -4.57 21.36 -9.94
N GLY A 223 -3.45 20.66 -10.19
CA GLY A 223 -2.19 21.26 -10.59
C GLY A 223 -1.36 21.83 -9.43
N LYS A 224 -1.79 21.66 -8.21
CA LYS A 224 -1.04 22.02 -7.02
C LYS A 224 -0.23 20.82 -6.54
N ASN A 225 1.08 20.96 -6.49
CA ASN A 225 1.99 19.82 -6.25
C ASN A 225 2.83 19.99 -4.97
N GLN A 226 2.36 20.79 -4.01
CA GLN A 226 3.03 20.89 -2.72
C GLN A 226 2.68 19.67 -1.85
N PRO A 227 3.57 19.21 -0.96
CA PRO A 227 3.35 18.03 -0.13
C PRO A 227 1.99 18.04 0.59
N GLN A 228 1.62 19.16 1.20
CA GLN A 228 0.38 19.27 1.97
C GLN A 228 -0.88 19.17 1.10
N GLU A 229 -0.83 19.66 -0.13
CA GLU A 229 -1.93 19.57 -1.09
C GLU A 229 -2.12 18.13 -1.59
N ILE A 230 -1.01 17.40 -1.78
CA ILE A 230 -1.03 15.98 -2.12
C ILE A 230 -1.64 15.18 -0.96
N LEU A 231 -1.18 15.42 0.27
CA LEU A 231 -1.70 14.73 1.46
C LEU A 231 -3.17 15.05 1.70
N GLN A 232 -3.59 16.30 1.49
CA GLN A 232 -5.00 16.68 1.61
C GLN A 232 -5.86 15.96 0.56
N ALA A 233 -5.41 15.87 -0.68
CA ALA A 233 -6.11 15.15 -1.73
C ALA A 233 -6.22 13.64 -1.42
N ILE A 234 -5.16 13.03 -0.86
CA ILE A 234 -5.22 11.65 -0.37
C ILE A 234 -6.24 11.53 0.76
N ARG A 235 -6.23 12.43 1.74
CA ARG A 235 -7.17 12.45 2.87
C ARG A 235 -8.63 12.52 2.41
N GLU A 236 -8.89 13.27 1.36
CA GLU A 236 -10.22 13.45 0.75
C GLU A 236 -10.62 12.30 -0.17
N GLY A 237 -9.72 11.35 -0.45
CA GLY A 237 -9.99 10.24 -1.36
C GLY A 237 -9.87 10.60 -2.85
N HIS A 238 -9.30 11.77 -3.17
CA HIS A 238 -9.05 12.21 -4.55
C HIS A 238 -7.82 11.50 -5.14
N SER A 239 -7.82 10.19 -5.05
CA SER A 239 -6.72 9.34 -5.51
C SER A 239 -7.18 7.96 -5.94
N PHE A 240 -6.36 7.32 -6.78
CA PHE A 240 -6.52 5.92 -7.14
C PHE A 240 -5.16 5.24 -7.27
N ILE A 241 -5.16 3.92 -7.26
CA ILE A 241 -3.97 3.08 -7.37
C ILE A 241 -3.95 2.42 -8.73
N SER A 242 -2.80 2.40 -9.41
CA SER A 242 -2.65 1.64 -10.65
C SER A 242 -1.22 1.15 -10.87
N ASN A 243 -1.12 -0.01 -11.51
CA ASN A 243 0.11 -0.57 -12.07
C ASN A 243 0.21 -0.43 -13.60
N GLY A 244 -0.63 0.45 -14.17
CA GLY A 244 -0.59 0.70 -15.62
C GLY A 244 -1.83 1.39 -16.18
N PRO A 245 -3.04 0.78 -16.13
CA PRO A 245 -4.25 1.43 -16.61
C PRO A 245 -4.57 2.69 -15.81
N LEU A 246 -5.00 3.75 -16.51
CA LEU A 246 -5.54 4.96 -15.88
C LEU A 246 -7.05 4.89 -15.99
N ILE A 247 -7.74 5.02 -14.87
CA ILE A 247 -9.20 5.03 -14.81
C ILE A 247 -9.64 6.40 -14.27
N THR A 248 -10.53 7.06 -14.98
CA THR A 248 -11.28 8.18 -14.44
C THR A 248 -12.75 7.83 -14.46
N ALA A 249 -13.46 8.14 -13.39
CA ALA A 249 -14.87 7.82 -13.25
C ALA A 249 -15.63 8.97 -12.60
N GLU A 250 -16.83 9.20 -13.08
CA GLU A 250 -17.74 10.21 -12.56
C GLU A 250 -19.15 9.63 -12.46
N ILE A 251 -19.85 10.01 -11.40
CA ILE A 251 -21.26 9.75 -11.21
C ILE A 251 -21.97 11.09 -11.05
N ASN A 252 -22.87 11.42 -11.99
CA ASN A 252 -23.53 12.72 -12.09
C ASN A 252 -22.54 13.92 -12.12
N GLY A 253 -21.36 13.72 -12.77
CA GLY A 253 -20.31 14.73 -12.85
C GLY A 253 -19.47 14.88 -11.57
N VAL A 254 -19.64 13.99 -10.60
CA VAL A 254 -18.87 13.94 -9.35
C VAL A 254 -17.81 12.85 -9.46
N SER A 255 -16.56 13.21 -9.21
CA SER A 255 -15.39 12.33 -9.31
C SER A 255 -15.14 11.56 -8.01
N TYR A 256 -14.08 10.72 -8.01
CA TYR A 256 -13.69 9.90 -6.86
C TYR A 256 -13.33 10.77 -5.63
N GLY A 257 -13.60 10.23 -4.44
CA GLY A 257 -13.46 10.93 -3.15
C GLY A 257 -14.71 11.70 -2.73
N ASP A 258 -15.49 12.20 -3.67
CA ASP A 258 -16.67 13.01 -3.43
C ASP A 258 -17.98 12.20 -3.36
N THR A 259 -19.05 12.86 -2.93
CA THR A 259 -20.36 12.22 -2.77
C THR A 259 -21.32 12.67 -3.88
N ALA A 260 -21.72 11.74 -4.72
CA ALA A 260 -22.75 11.98 -5.75
C ALA A 260 -24.17 11.81 -5.18
N THR A 261 -25.08 12.70 -5.58
CA THR A 261 -26.51 12.55 -5.27
C THR A 261 -27.18 11.77 -6.38
N LEU A 262 -27.89 10.72 -6.04
CA LEU A 262 -28.66 9.88 -6.96
C LEU A 262 -30.16 10.20 -6.83
N LYS A 263 -30.90 10.06 -7.94
CA LYS A 263 -32.35 10.10 -7.94
C LYS A 263 -32.88 8.68 -8.11
N ASP A 264 -33.64 8.20 -7.15
CA ASP A 264 -34.22 6.85 -7.19
C ASP A 264 -33.14 5.75 -7.44
N ASN A 265 -31.96 5.90 -6.81
CA ASN A 265 -30.77 5.07 -6.97
C ASN A 265 -30.15 5.09 -8.37
N THR A 266 -30.61 5.93 -9.28
CA THR A 266 -30.08 6.04 -10.63
C THR A 266 -29.25 7.30 -10.82
N GLY A 267 -28.29 7.25 -11.72
CA GLY A 267 -27.45 8.39 -12.08
C GLY A 267 -26.70 8.17 -13.38
N LYS A 268 -26.18 9.25 -13.93
CA LYS A 268 -25.29 9.20 -15.08
C LYS A 268 -23.92 8.68 -14.60
N MET A 269 -23.43 7.62 -15.24
CA MET A 269 -22.10 7.07 -15.01
C MET A 269 -21.23 7.34 -16.25
N SER A 270 -20.04 7.90 -16.04
CA SER A 270 -19.02 8.07 -17.07
C SER A 270 -17.72 7.46 -16.57
N VAL A 271 -17.17 6.50 -17.30
CA VAL A 271 -15.90 5.85 -16.98
C VAL A 271 -15.01 5.85 -18.21
N HIS A 272 -13.82 6.40 -18.06
CA HIS A 272 -12.80 6.44 -19.10
C HIS A 272 -11.58 5.67 -18.64
N VAL A 273 -11.13 4.72 -19.45
CA VAL A 273 -9.95 3.91 -19.16
C VAL A 273 -8.96 4.07 -20.30
N PHE A 274 -7.72 4.36 -19.93
CA PHE A 274 -6.59 4.33 -20.85
C PHE A 274 -5.55 3.30 -20.37
N SER A 275 -5.15 2.41 -21.25
CA SER A 275 -4.15 1.37 -20.95
C SER A 275 -3.20 1.16 -22.11
N LYS A 276 -1.93 0.84 -21.82
CA LYS A 276 -0.94 0.40 -22.81
C LYS A 276 -1.18 -1.01 -23.30
N LYS A 277 -1.93 -1.82 -22.55
CA LYS A 277 -2.28 -3.21 -22.85
C LYS A 277 -3.80 -3.35 -22.87
N PRO A 278 -4.38 -4.32 -23.58
CA PRO A 278 -5.79 -4.63 -23.48
C PRO A 278 -6.17 -4.93 -22.02
N ILE A 279 -7.32 -4.41 -21.59
CA ILE A 279 -7.94 -4.84 -20.34
C ILE A 279 -8.89 -6.00 -20.61
N ASN A 280 -8.95 -6.97 -19.71
CA ASN A 280 -9.84 -8.11 -19.86
C ASN A 280 -11.24 -7.78 -19.33
N HIS A 281 -11.29 -7.07 -18.21
CA HIS A 281 -12.50 -6.76 -17.47
C HIS A 281 -12.40 -5.37 -16.86
N LEU A 282 -13.54 -4.71 -16.74
CA LEU A 282 -13.72 -3.53 -15.91
C LEU A 282 -14.89 -3.79 -14.97
N TRP A 283 -14.59 -3.85 -13.69
CA TRP A 283 -15.55 -4.14 -12.64
C TRP A 283 -15.94 -2.87 -11.88
N MET A 284 -17.21 -2.74 -11.58
CA MET A 284 -17.68 -1.81 -10.55
C MET A 284 -18.09 -2.61 -9.31
N TYR A 285 -17.47 -2.31 -8.18
CA TYR A 285 -17.85 -2.83 -6.87
C TYR A 285 -18.78 -1.84 -6.18
N THR A 286 -19.81 -2.36 -5.53
CA THR A 286 -20.77 -1.61 -4.71
C THR A 286 -21.00 -2.28 -3.35
N GLY A 287 -20.15 -3.20 -2.99
CA GLY A 287 -20.10 -3.97 -1.75
C GLY A 287 -18.97 -4.98 -1.80
N VAL A 288 -18.52 -5.49 -0.65
CA VAL A 288 -17.40 -6.44 -0.57
C VAL A 288 -17.61 -7.69 -1.46
N ASP A 289 -18.84 -8.18 -1.55
CA ASP A 289 -19.21 -9.34 -2.38
C ASP A 289 -20.17 -8.94 -3.53
N LYS A 290 -20.34 -7.64 -3.78
CA LYS A 290 -21.19 -7.10 -4.86
C LYS A 290 -20.33 -6.42 -5.91
N LYS A 291 -20.28 -7.00 -7.10
CA LYS A 291 -19.64 -6.37 -8.26
C LYS A 291 -20.40 -6.70 -9.53
N VAL A 292 -20.36 -5.77 -10.46
CA VAL A 292 -20.90 -5.92 -11.79
C VAL A 292 -19.82 -5.63 -12.82
N GLU A 293 -19.77 -6.42 -13.87
CA GLU A 293 -18.90 -6.16 -15.00
C GLU A 293 -19.54 -5.11 -15.90
N ILE A 294 -18.84 -3.99 -16.10
CA ILE A 294 -19.36 -2.86 -16.88
C ILE A 294 -18.75 -2.78 -18.28
N CYS A 295 -17.66 -3.48 -18.54
CA CYS A 295 -17.07 -3.59 -19.87
C CYS A 295 -16.27 -4.86 -20.07
N THR A 296 -16.51 -5.52 -21.19
CA THR A 296 -15.67 -6.55 -21.79
C THR A 296 -15.25 -6.14 -23.18
N GLY A 297 -13.97 -6.08 -23.48
CA GLY A 297 -13.50 -5.88 -24.84
C GLY A 297 -12.83 -4.52 -25.13
N SER A 298 -12.25 -4.41 -26.32
CA SER A 298 -11.22 -3.42 -26.64
C SER A 298 -11.68 -2.37 -27.65
N GLY A 299 -11.46 -1.09 -27.30
CA GLY A 299 -11.17 -0.05 -28.29
C GLY A 299 -9.65 0.05 -28.50
N SER A 300 -9.15 0.39 -29.69
CA SER A 300 -7.74 0.66 -29.89
C SER A 300 -7.51 2.07 -30.41
N LEU A 301 -6.57 2.77 -29.75
CA LEU A 301 -5.96 3.99 -30.26
C LEU A 301 -4.52 3.72 -30.63
N GLU A 302 -3.94 4.55 -31.50
CA GLU A 302 -2.52 4.47 -31.84
C GLU A 302 -1.67 4.62 -30.55
N GLY A 303 -0.96 3.56 -30.18
CA GLY A 303 -0.10 3.50 -28.99
C GLY A 303 -0.77 3.07 -27.67
N GLY A 304 -2.05 2.65 -27.70
CA GLY A 304 -2.74 2.16 -26.49
C GLY A 304 -4.20 1.76 -26.73
N PHE A 305 -4.87 1.43 -25.64
CA PHE A 305 -6.30 1.08 -25.64
C PHE A 305 -7.06 2.11 -24.81
N ALA A 306 -8.15 2.63 -25.36
CA ALA A 306 -9.07 3.52 -24.64
C ALA A 306 -10.47 2.90 -24.63
N TYR A 307 -11.14 3.06 -23.51
CA TYR A 307 -12.50 2.59 -23.29
C TYR A 307 -13.30 3.73 -22.70
N ASP A 308 -14.39 4.09 -23.38
CA ASP A 308 -15.32 5.12 -22.92
C ASP A 308 -16.68 4.49 -22.69
N ILE A 309 -17.12 4.49 -21.44
CA ILE A 309 -18.39 3.93 -21.03
C ILE A 309 -19.21 5.07 -20.44
N VAL A 310 -20.28 5.43 -21.12
CA VAL A 310 -21.22 6.46 -20.67
C VAL A 310 -22.62 5.86 -20.65
N THR A 311 -23.24 5.91 -19.48
CA THR A 311 -24.62 5.45 -19.27
C THR A 311 -25.40 6.55 -18.56
N ASP A 312 -26.46 7.07 -19.19
CA ASP A 312 -27.22 8.21 -18.65
C ASP A 312 -28.09 7.83 -17.45
N GLU A 313 -28.55 6.58 -17.40
CA GLU A 313 -29.38 6.04 -16.30
C GLU A 313 -28.83 4.69 -15.86
N PHE A 314 -27.85 4.71 -14.94
CA PHE A 314 -27.31 3.50 -14.31
C PHE A 314 -27.92 3.32 -12.92
N ASP A 315 -28.46 2.13 -12.65
CA ASP A 315 -29.00 1.78 -11.32
C ASP A 315 -27.89 1.27 -10.41
N PHE A 316 -27.59 2.01 -9.37
CA PHE A 316 -26.57 1.68 -8.36
C PHE A 316 -27.13 0.77 -7.23
N GLY A 317 -28.43 0.43 -7.26
CA GLY A 317 -29.04 -0.51 -6.35
C GLY A 317 -29.01 -0.08 -4.87
N GLY A 318 -29.04 1.23 -4.59
CA GLY A 318 -28.95 1.76 -3.24
C GLY A 318 -27.55 1.64 -2.59
N ALA A 319 -26.50 1.49 -3.40
CA ALA A 319 -25.14 1.46 -2.91
C ALA A 319 -24.73 2.80 -2.27
N SER A 320 -24.00 2.74 -1.16
CA SER A 320 -23.44 3.92 -0.50
C SER A 320 -22.07 4.34 -1.06
N TRP A 321 -21.46 3.49 -1.87
CA TRP A 321 -20.19 3.74 -2.54
C TRP A 321 -20.09 2.91 -3.84
N ALA A 322 -19.22 3.36 -4.74
CA ALA A 322 -18.85 2.62 -5.94
C ALA A 322 -17.33 2.70 -6.16
N LEU A 323 -16.72 1.61 -6.59
CA LEU A 323 -15.30 1.50 -6.89
C LEU A 323 -15.12 0.83 -8.26
N PHE A 324 -14.29 1.42 -9.12
CA PHE A 324 -13.96 0.90 -10.44
C PHE A 324 -12.58 0.23 -10.45
N VAL A 325 -12.52 -1.01 -10.94
CA VAL A 325 -11.32 -1.85 -10.92
C VAL A 325 -11.15 -2.58 -12.24
#